data_7a23523f45c26a0f43b976d062a965f1
#
_entry.id   7a23523f45c26a0f43b976d062a965f1
#
_cell.length_a   1.000
_cell.length_b   1.000
_cell.length_c   1.000
_cell.angle_alpha   90.00
_cell.angle_beta   90.00
_cell.angle_gamma   90.00
#
_symmetry.space_group_name_H-M   'P 1'
#
loop_
_entity.id
_entity.type
_entity.pdbx_description
1 polymer ?
#
loop_
_entity_poly.entity_id
_entity_poly.type
_entity_poly.pdbx_seq_one_letter_code
_entity_poly.pdbx_strand_id
1 'polypeptide(L)'
;MARPSEDTAATESADSSIERPSGGSGDYLFEQFRVPRGCLGYVVADSETRLAALIDPEVEMVEPMLDYLFEHGLRPRYLIDTHTHADHVSGAKELKAKTTAKLVMHEKAPASGVDLRLEDGDRLELGDLTLEFLYTPGHAKDLMSVLIPGKLLTADAMLIGSCGRTDLLNGNATQQYHTLYHTIRSLPDGLEVWPGHDYNGRSYTTLGDQKKENAKLGFSSKDEFVEYMDRVNPQKLNPVYQLADSLKANMS
;
A
#
# COMPACT_ATOMS: atom_id res chain seq x y z
N MET A 1 45.69 -11.31 49.32
CA MET A 1 45.99 -10.83 47.96
C MET A 1 45.23 -11.70 46.97
N ALA A 2 44.08 -11.25 46.49
CA ALA A 2 43.31 -11.92 45.44
C ALA A 2 42.93 -10.84 44.44
N ARG A 3 43.25 -11.03 43.17
CA ARG A 3 42.89 -10.17 42.05
C ARG A 3 41.45 -10.46 41.62
N PRO A 4 40.66 -9.47 41.22
CA PRO A 4 39.37 -9.72 40.63
C PRO A 4 39.52 -10.10 39.13
N SER A 5 38.75 -11.07 38.71
CA SER A 5 38.59 -11.52 37.34
C SER A 5 37.81 -10.50 36.51
N GLU A 6 38.36 -10.10 35.37
CA GLU A 6 37.68 -9.30 34.36
C GLU A 6 36.66 -10.18 33.61
N ASP A 7 35.37 -9.85 33.74
CA ASP A 7 34.30 -10.36 32.90
C ASP A 7 34.25 -9.52 31.62
N THR A 8 34.72 -10.09 30.52
CA THR A 8 34.54 -9.55 29.18
C THR A 8 33.16 -9.95 28.69
N ALA A 9 32.20 -9.01 28.75
CA ALA A 9 30.94 -9.12 28.08
C ALA A 9 31.16 -8.99 26.56
N ALA A 10 31.04 -10.10 25.85
CA ALA A 10 30.97 -10.12 24.39
C ALA A 10 29.62 -9.55 23.96
N THR A 11 29.63 -8.39 23.31
CA THR A 11 28.50 -7.87 22.57
C THR A 11 28.36 -8.66 21.29
N GLU A 12 27.44 -9.60 21.24
CA GLU A 12 26.95 -10.18 19.98
C GLU A 12 26.23 -9.11 19.20
N SER A 13 26.86 -8.63 18.14
CA SER A 13 26.19 -7.86 17.08
C SER A 13 25.31 -8.83 16.29
N ALA A 14 24.00 -8.74 16.47
CA ALA A 14 23.05 -9.41 15.61
C ALA A 14 23.14 -8.79 14.20
N ASP A 15 23.90 -9.44 13.34
CA ASP A 15 23.87 -9.21 11.89
C ASP A 15 22.57 -9.81 11.35
N SER A 16 21.50 -8.98 11.32
CA SER A 16 20.26 -9.33 10.66
C SER A 16 20.33 -8.89 9.19
N SER A 17 21.19 -9.53 8.42
CA SER A 17 21.05 -9.55 6.95
C SER A 17 19.81 -10.39 6.61
N ILE A 18 18.65 -9.73 6.52
CA ILE A 18 17.45 -10.31 5.91
C ILE A 18 17.78 -10.48 4.43
N GLU A 19 18.23 -11.65 4.05
CA GLU A 19 18.24 -12.09 2.65
C GLU A 19 16.78 -12.17 2.22
N ARG A 20 16.29 -11.12 1.51
CA ARG A 20 15.00 -11.18 0.84
C ARG A 20 15.16 -12.11 -0.35
N PRO A 21 14.38 -13.20 -0.47
CA PRO A 21 14.44 -14.06 -1.63
C PRO A 21 14.16 -13.22 -2.87
N SER A 22 15.00 -13.35 -3.89
CA SER A 22 14.78 -12.81 -5.22
C SER A 22 13.44 -13.36 -5.73
N GLY A 23 12.40 -12.55 -5.69
CA GLY A 23 11.09 -12.88 -6.25
C GLY A 23 11.27 -13.27 -7.72
N GLY A 24 10.48 -14.23 -8.21
CA GLY A 24 10.55 -14.75 -9.54
C GLY A 24 10.69 -13.66 -10.59
N SER A 25 11.62 -13.83 -11.51
CA SER A 25 11.93 -12.90 -12.61
C SER A 25 11.00 -13.10 -13.81
N GLY A 26 9.76 -13.53 -13.59
CA GLY A 26 8.77 -13.68 -14.63
C GLY A 26 8.38 -12.33 -15.24
N ASP A 27 8.22 -12.28 -16.57
CA ASP A 27 7.62 -11.12 -17.22
C ASP A 27 6.17 -10.97 -16.75
N TYR A 28 5.78 -9.76 -16.40
CA TYR A 28 4.41 -9.46 -15.97
C TYR A 28 3.86 -8.23 -16.69
N LEU A 29 2.54 -8.19 -16.86
CA LEU A 29 1.82 -7.02 -17.34
C LEU A 29 1.48 -6.13 -16.16
N PHE A 30 1.63 -4.82 -16.37
CA PHE A 30 1.33 -3.79 -15.37
C PHE A 30 0.66 -2.60 -16.04
N GLU A 31 -0.56 -2.29 -15.64
CA GLU A 31 -1.33 -1.17 -16.16
C GLU A 31 -1.87 -0.31 -15.03
N GLN A 32 -1.79 1.02 -15.20
CA GLN A 32 -2.33 2.01 -14.27
C GLN A 32 -3.61 2.63 -14.83
N PHE A 33 -4.67 2.58 -14.06
CA PHE A 33 -5.94 3.26 -14.32
C PHE A 33 -6.04 4.53 -13.48
N ARG A 34 -6.63 5.55 -14.06
CA ARG A 34 -6.76 6.87 -13.40
C ARG A 34 -8.15 7.44 -13.64
N VAL A 35 -8.77 7.97 -12.59
CA VAL A 35 -9.96 8.81 -12.70
C VAL A 35 -9.60 10.30 -12.58
N PRO A 36 -10.46 11.21 -13.13
CA PRO A 36 -10.15 12.64 -13.15
C PRO A 36 -9.86 13.28 -11.79
N ARG A 37 -10.43 12.74 -10.70
CA ARG A 37 -10.19 13.22 -9.33
C ARG A 37 -8.86 12.75 -8.72
N GLY A 38 -8.05 11.98 -9.46
CA GLY A 38 -6.68 11.64 -9.08
C GLY A 38 -6.50 10.27 -8.41
N CYS A 39 -7.58 9.48 -8.19
CA CYS A 39 -7.46 8.12 -7.71
C CYS A 39 -6.78 7.23 -8.76
N LEU A 40 -5.95 6.32 -8.32
CA LEU A 40 -5.17 5.39 -9.13
C LEU A 40 -5.47 3.95 -8.72
N GLY A 41 -5.78 3.11 -9.71
CA GLY A 41 -5.92 1.67 -9.54
C GLY A 41 -5.01 0.94 -10.53
N TYR A 42 -4.79 -0.35 -10.32
CA TYR A 42 -3.80 -1.10 -11.07
C TYR A 42 -4.30 -2.47 -11.48
N VAL A 43 -3.86 -2.93 -12.65
CA VAL A 43 -3.92 -4.34 -13.05
C VAL A 43 -2.50 -4.87 -13.12
N VAL A 44 -2.26 -5.97 -12.42
CA VAL A 44 -0.98 -6.69 -12.42
C VAL A 44 -1.27 -8.12 -12.84
N ALA A 45 -0.55 -8.65 -13.83
CA ALA A 45 -0.81 -10.00 -14.31
C ALA A 45 0.46 -10.72 -14.70
N ASP A 46 0.54 -11.99 -14.35
CA ASP A 46 1.59 -12.88 -14.85
C ASP A 46 1.41 -13.13 -16.36
N SER A 47 2.48 -12.92 -17.13
CA SER A 47 2.42 -12.95 -18.59
C SER A 47 2.18 -14.33 -19.17
N GLU A 48 2.56 -15.39 -18.48
CA GLU A 48 2.44 -16.78 -18.95
C GLU A 48 1.09 -17.36 -18.58
N THR A 49 0.73 -17.34 -17.30
CA THR A 49 -0.52 -17.93 -16.81
C THR A 49 -1.75 -17.05 -17.07
N ARG A 50 -1.54 -15.75 -17.38
CA ARG A 50 -2.61 -14.75 -17.55
C ARG A 50 -3.49 -14.57 -16.31
N LEU A 51 -3.01 -14.97 -15.13
CA LEU A 51 -3.66 -14.67 -13.87
C LEU A 51 -3.43 -13.21 -13.48
N ALA A 52 -4.48 -12.51 -13.07
CA ALA A 52 -4.42 -11.09 -12.76
C ALA A 52 -4.90 -10.76 -11.35
N ALA A 53 -4.32 -9.72 -10.77
CA ALA A 53 -4.83 -8.99 -9.61
C ALA A 53 -5.22 -7.57 -10.03
N LEU A 54 -6.37 -7.11 -9.55
CA LEU A 54 -6.84 -5.73 -9.68
C LEU A 54 -6.68 -5.09 -8.31
N ILE A 55 -5.96 -3.96 -8.24
CA ILE A 55 -5.59 -3.30 -6.99
C ILE A 55 -6.22 -1.92 -6.96
N ASP A 56 -6.92 -1.60 -5.88
CA ASP A 56 -7.66 -0.37 -5.63
C ASP A 56 -8.58 0.03 -6.81
N PRO A 57 -9.44 -0.88 -7.29
CA PRO A 57 -10.38 -0.54 -8.34
C PRO A 57 -11.43 0.44 -7.80
N GLU A 58 -11.43 1.67 -8.28
CA GLU A 58 -12.52 2.59 -8.01
C GLU A 58 -13.70 2.28 -8.93
N VAL A 59 -14.94 2.59 -8.49
CA VAL A 59 -16.17 2.19 -9.22
C VAL A 59 -16.18 2.65 -10.69
N GLU A 60 -15.61 3.83 -11.01
CA GLU A 60 -15.49 4.31 -12.40
C GLU A 60 -14.44 3.54 -13.22
N MET A 61 -13.58 2.77 -12.59
CA MET A 61 -12.56 1.93 -13.27
C MET A 61 -13.07 0.53 -13.59
N VAL A 62 -14.25 0.13 -13.11
CA VAL A 62 -14.77 -1.24 -13.26
C VAL A 62 -14.84 -1.66 -14.72
N GLU A 63 -15.56 -0.91 -15.56
CA GLU A 63 -15.68 -1.26 -16.97
C GLU A 63 -14.35 -1.13 -17.72
N PRO A 64 -13.55 -0.05 -17.59
CA PRO A 64 -12.21 0.00 -18.19
C PRO A 64 -11.28 -1.17 -17.80
N MET A 65 -11.31 -1.62 -16.54
CA MET A 65 -10.52 -2.77 -16.11
C MET A 65 -11.04 -4.08 -16.71
N LEU A 66 -12.36 -4.27 -16.81
CA LEU A 66 -12.94 -5.45 -17.47
C LEU A 66 -12.60 -5.50 -18.96
N ASP A 67 -12.66 -4.37 -19.65
CA ASP A 67 -12.27 -4.25 -21.06
C ASP A 67 -10.79 -4.62 -21.23
N TYR A 68 -9.92 -4.09 -20.38
CA TYR A 68 -8.48 -4.43 -20.39
C TYR A 68 -8.25 -5.92 -20.15
N LEU A 69 -8.93 -6.53 -19.18
CA LEU A 69 -8.82 -7.98 -18.93
C LEU A 69 -9.25 -8.78 -20.17
N PHE A 70 -10.33 -8.39 -20.82
CA PHE A 70 -10.84 -9.06 -22.02
C PHE A 70 -9.88 -8.92 -23.21
N GLU A 71 -9.41 -7.70 -23.49
CA GLU A 71 -8.49 -7.41 -24.61
C GLU A 71 -7.16 -8.18 -24.48
N HIS A 72 -6.68 -8.36 -23.24
CA HIS A 72 -5.40 -9.05 -22.97
C HIS A 72 -5.58 -10.52 -22.59
N GLY A 73 -6.81 -11.05 -22.63
CA GLY A 73 -7.08 -12.45 -22.26
C GLY A 73 -6.70 -12.79 -20.82
N LEU A 74 -6.83 -11.82 -19.90
CA LEU A 74 -6.47 -11.98 -18.49
C LEU A 74 -7.60 -12.59 -17.69
N ARG A 75 -7.24 -13.37 -16.66
CA ARG A 75 -8.17 -14.03 -15.76
C ARG A 75 -8.02 -13.44 -14.36
N PRO A 76 -8.97 -12.65 -13.86
CA PRO A 76 -8.88 -12.05 -12.55
C PRO A 76 -8.94 -13.14 -11.46
N ARG A 77 -7.92 -13.17 -10.60
CA ARG A 77 -7.80 -14.08 -9.46
C ARG A 77 -8.01 -13.36 -8.14
N TYR A 78 -7.51 -12.14 -8.03
CA TYR A 78 -7.60 -11.32 -6.83
C TYR A 78 -8.11 -9.91 -7.13
N LEU A 79 -8.96 -9.42 -6.25
CA LEU A 79 -9.40 -8.04 -6.14
C LEU A 79 -8.84 -7.54 -4.81
N ILE A 80 -7.97 -6.56 -4.84
CA ILE A 80 -7.23 -6.11 -3.66
C ILE A 80 -7.64 -4.68 -3.36
N ASP A 81 -8.32 -4.45 -2.24
CA ASP A 81 -8.42 -3.12 -1.65
C ASP A 81 -7.28 -2.99 -0.63
N THR A 82 -6.34 -2.09 -0.88
CA THR A 82 -5.18 -1.88 -0.01
C THR A 82 -5.60 -1.39 1.37
N HIS A 83 -6.71 -0.71 1.47
CA HIS A 83 -7.33 -0.23 2.70
C HIS A 83 -8.82 0.05 2.50
N THR A 84 -9.54 0.34 3.58
CA THR A 84 -10.92 0.79 3.50
C THR A 84 -10.96 2.26 3.09
N HIS A 85 -11.20 2.52 1.81
CA HIS A 85 -11.21 3.86 1.22
C HIS A 85 -12.31 4.74 1.81
N ALA A 86 -12.00 5.99 2.11
CA ALA A 86 -12.95 6.98 2.63
C ALA A 86 -13.35 8.04 1.60
N ASP A 87 -12.59 8.20 0.55
CA ASP A 87 -12.71 9.25 -0.48
C ASP A 87 -13.52 8.80 -1.71
N HIS A 88 -13.57 7.49 -1.96
CA HIS A 88 -14.31 6.91 -3.09
C HIS A 88 -14.96 5.56 -2.74
N VAL A 89 -15.88 5.12 -3.59
CA VAL A 89 -16.48 3.78 -3.50
C VAL A 89 -15.59 2.79 -4.27
N SER A 90 -15.18 1.71 -3.61
CA SER A 90 -14.44 0.63 -4.24
C SER A 90 -15.33 -0.11 -5.25
N GLY A 91 -14.76 -0.37 -6.44
CA GLY A 91 -15.35 -1.23 -7.47
C GLY A 91 -15.18 -2.73 -7.20
N ALA A 92 -14.43 -3.11 -6.14
CA ALA A 92 -14.11 -4.52 -5.88
C ALA A 92 -15.34 -5.41 -5.71
N LYS A 93 -16.41 -4.93 -5.07
CA LYS A 93 -17.67 -5.69 -4.93
C LYS A 93 -18.36 -5.91 -6.27
N GLU A 94 -18.38 -4.90 -7.13
CA GLU A 94 -18.97 -5.02 -8.45
C GLU A 94 -18.16 -5.97 -9.33
N LEU A 95 -16.82 -5.85 -9.30
CA LEU A 95 -15.92 -6.78 -9.98
C LEU A 95 -16.07 -8.21 -9.45
N LYS A 96 -16.23 -8.38 -8.13
CA LYS A 96 -16.48 -9.69 -7.51
C LYS A 96 -17.79 -10.32 -8.01
N ALA A 97 -18.83 -9.51 -8.22
CA ALA A 97 -20.10 -10.00 -8.76
C ALA A 97 -20.01 -10.39 -10.25
N LYS A 98 -19.11 -9.74 -11.01
CA LYS A 98 -18.90 -9.98 -12.45
C LYS A 98 -17.81 -11.02 -12.75
N THR A 99 -17.02 -11.41 -11.77
CA THR A 99 -15.87 -12.33 -11.92
C THR A 99 -15.88 -13.42 -10.85
N THR A 100 -14.92 -14.34 -10.93
CA THR A 100 -14.70 -15.36 -9.89
C THR A 100 -13.55 -14.99 -8.94
N ALA A 101 -13.06 -13.76 -9.03
CA ALA A 101 -11.92 -13.30 -8.25
C ALA A 101 -12.26 -13.16 -6.76
N LYS A 102 -11.25 -13.35 -5.91
CA LYS A 102 -11.39 -13.25 -4.45
C LYS A 102 -11.07 -11.84 -3.99
N LEU A 103 -11.91 -11.27 -3.14
CA LEU A 103 -11.65 -10.01 -2.45
C LEU A 103 -10.61 -10.22 -1.35
N VAL A 104 -9.55 -9.42 -1.38
CA VAL A 104 -8.40 -9.47 -0.49
C VAL A 104 -8.25 -8.13 0.22
N MET A 105 -8.13 -8.14 1.53
CA MET A 105 -7.84 -6.97 2.36
C MET A 105 -6.99 -7.38 3.57
N HIS A 106 -6.43 -6.39 4.27
CA HIS A 106 -5.76 -6.64 5.54
C HIS A 106 -6.72 -7.20 6.60
N GLU A 107 -6.21 -7.99 7.57
CA GLU A 107 -7.01 -8.59 8.65
C GLU A 107 -7.81 -7.55 9.47
N LYS A 108 -7.26 -6.34 9.62
CA LYS A 108 -7.88 -5.23 10.37
C LYS A 108 -8.93 -4.45 9.58
N ALA A 109 -9.16 -4.80 8.31
CA ALA A 109 -10.20 -4.15 7.52
C ALA A 109 -11.59 -4.43 8.11
N PRO A 110 -12.41 -3.39 8.35
CA PRO A 110 -13.75 -3.57 8.89
C PRO A 110 -14.75 -4.09 7.84
N ALA A 111 -14.33 -4.19 6.57
CA ALA A 111 -15.19 -4.58 5.46
C ALA A 111 -15.73 -6.01 5.60
N SER A 112 -16.99 -6.19 5.20
CA SER A 112 -17.62 -7.50 5.09
C SER A 112 -17.35 -8.16 3.72
N GLY A 113 -17.58 -9.45 3.59
CA GLY A 113 -17.45 -10.16 2.31
C GLY A 113 -16.03 -10.35 1.79
N VAL A 114 -15.01 -10.07 2.61
CA VAL A 114 -13.59 -10.30 2.30
C VAL A 114 -13.31 -11.81 2.30
N ASP A 115 -12.75 -12.34 1.21
CA ASP A 115 -12.46 -13.76 1.05
C ASP A 115 -11.11 -14.17 1.63
N LEU A 116 -10.13 -13.27 1.56
CA LEU A 116 -8.79 -13.49 2.11
C LEU A 116 -8.39 -12.28 2.96
N ARG A 117 -7.97 -12.54 4.19
CA ARG A 117 -7.45 -11.53 5.10
C ARG A 117 -5.96 -11.77 5.28
N LEU A 118 -5.17 -10.72 5.05
CA LEU A 118 -3.72 -10.79 5.05
C LEU A 118 -3.12 -10.05 6.25
N GLU A 119 -1.93 -10.50 6.63
CA GLU A 119 -1.06 -9.88 7.63
C GLU A 119 0.23 -9.35 6.97
N ASP A 120 1.08 -8.71 7.77
CA ASP A 120 2.38 -8.20 7.31
C ASP A 120 3.29 -9.34 6.81
N GLY A 121 3.86 -9.17 5.62
CA GLY A 121 4.75 -10.14 4.99
C GLY A 121 4.04 -11.29 4.27
N ASP A 122 2.71 -11.33 4.27
CA ASP A 122 1.96 -12.35 3.50
C ASP A 122 2.21 -12.20 2.00
N ARG A 123 2.07 -13.31 1.28
CA ARG A 123 2.31 -13.40 -0.17
C ARG A 123 1.17 -14.07 -0.90
N LEU A 124 0.86 -13.53 -2.07
CA LEU A 124 -0.08 -14.14 -3.02
C LEU A 124 0.62 -14.41 -4.35
N GLU A 125 0.37 -15.60 -4.89
CA GLU A 125 0.96 -16.03 -6.16
C GLU A 125 -0.02 -15.82 -7.32
N LEU A 126 0.50 -15.24 -8.40
CA LEU A 126 -0.13 -15.15 -9.71
C LEU A 126 0.76 -15.86 -10.75
N GLY A 127 0.69 -17.20 -10.84
CA GLY A 127 1.69 -17.94 -11.60
C GLY A 127 3.07 -17.79 -10.99
N ASP A 128 4.03 -17.29 -11.76
CA ASP A 128 5.41 -17.04 -11.29
C ASP A 128 5.59 -15.66 -10.66
N LEU A 129 4.58 -14.80 -10.73
CA LEU A 129 4.59 -13.48 -10.08
C LEU A 129 4.13 -13.58 -8.64
N THR A 130 4.96 -13.11 -7.71
CA THR A 130 4.64 -13.00 -6.28
C THR A 130 4.29 -11.56 -5.92
N LEU A 131 3.16 -11.36 -5.26
CA LEU A 131 2.77 -10.12 -4.60
C LEU A 131 3.05 -10.27 -3.10
N GLU A 132 3.97 -9.48 -2.54
CA GLU A 132 4.25 -9.42 -1.10
C GLU A 132 3.53 -8.21 -0.48
N PHE A 133 2.87 -8.43 0.66
CA PHE A 133 2.09 -7.40 1.33
C PHE A 133 2.84 -6.87 2.55
N LEU A 134 3.03 -5.56 2.59
CA LEU A 134 3.65 -4.87 3.72
C LEU A 134 2.58 -4.11 4.49
N TYR A 135 2.47 -4.34 5.79
CA TYR A 135 1.57 -3.56 6.64
C TYR A 135 2.11 -2.15 6.82
N THR A 136 1.41 -1.16 6.27
CA THR A 136 1.85 0.24 6.21
C THR A 136 0.79 1.19 6.77
N PRO A 137 0.39 1.02 8.05
CA PRO A 137 -0.66 1.81 8.67
C PRO A 137 -0.25 3.27 8.88
N GLY A 138 -1.27 4.13 9.03
CA GLY A 138 -1.08 5.54 9.33
C GLY A 138 -2.14 6.41 8.69
N HIS A 139 -2.30 6.36 7.38
CA HIS A 139 -3.45 6.93 6.68
C HIS A 139 -4.75 6.21 7.07
N ALA A 140 -4.72 4.90 7.00
CA ALA A 140 -5.76 4.01 7.49
C ALA A 140 -5.14 2.92 8.37
N LYS A 141 -5.95 2.36 9.31
CA LYS A 141 -5.51 1.31 10.23
C LYS A 141 -5.23 -0.02 9.52
N ASP A 142 -5.87 -0.26 8.41
CA ASP A 142 -5.84 -1.50 7.63
C ASP A 142 -5.02 -1.37 6.34
N LEU A 143 -4.23 -0.29 6.18
CA LEU A 143 -3.50 -0.04 4.95
C LEU A 143 -2.33 -1.01 4.78
N MET A 144 -2.25 -1.59 3.57
CA MET A 144 -1.13 -2.38 3.08
C MET A 144 -0.52 -1.74 1.84
N SER A 145 0.79 -1.81 1.70
CA SER A 145 1.47 -1.59 0.43
C SER A 145 1.76 -2.93 -0.25
N VAL A 146 1.84 -2.95 -1.58
CA VAL A 146 2.10 -4.18 -2.34
C VAL A 146 3.45 -4.08 -3.02
N LEU A 147 4.34 -5.02 -2.72
CA LEU A 147 5.65 -5.14 -3.33
C LEU A 147 5.62 -6.23 -4.40
N ILE A 148 6.01 -5.87 -5.62
CA ILE A 148 6.22 -6.79 -6.74
C ILE A 148 7.62 -6.55 -7.33
N PRO A 149 8.15 -7.39 -8.21
CA PRO A 149 9.47 -7.18 -8.77
C PRO A 149 9.65 -5.79 -9.37
N GLY A 150 10.58 -5.00 -8.81
CA GLY A 150 10.90 -3.65 -9.25
C GLY A 150 9.92 -2.54 -8.85
N LYS A 151 8.75 -2.84 -8.26
CA LYS A 151 7.71 -1.85 -7.95
C LYS A 151 7.16 -1.99 -6.54
N LEU A 152 6.87 -0.84 -5.94
CA LEU A 152 6.15 -0.71 -4.67
C LEU A 152 4.88 0.12 -4.91
N LEU A 153 3.73 -0.53 -4.81
CA LEU A 153 2.43 0.14 -4.80
C LEU A 153 2.17 0.59 -3.37
N THR A 154 2.29 1.88 -3.13
CA THR A 154 2.26 2.45 -1.77
C THR A 154 0.87 2.82 -1.30
N ALA A 155 -0.14 2.72 -2.17
CA ALA A 155 -1.46 3.26 -1.87
C ALA A 155 -1.34 4.69 -1.29
N ASP A 156 -2.03 4.97 -0.19
CA ASP A 156 -1.96 6.27 0.48
C ASP A 156 -0.96 6.34 1.65
N ALA A 157 -0.14 5.31 1.85
CA ALA A 157 0.97 5.40 2.79
C ALA A 157 1.99 6.45 2.34
N MET A 158 2.36 6.45 1.04
CA MET A 158 3.26 7.44 0.46
C MET A 158 2.75 7.86 -0.93
N LEU A 159 2.61 9.17 -1.13
CA LEU A 159 2.31 9.82 -2.40
C LEU A 159 3.57 10.44 -2.98
N ILE A 160 3.56 10.80 -4.27
CA ILE A 160 4.71 11.47 -4.90
C ILE A 160 4.87 12.88 -4.31
N GLY A 161 5.93 13.10 -3.54
CA GLY A 161 6.23 14.36 -2.84
C GLY A 161 5.41 14.59 -1.57
N SER A 162 4.60 13.61 -1.12
CA SER A 162 3.74 13.73 0.07
C SER A 162 3.46 12.36 0.69
N CYS A 163 2.49 12.30 1.60
CA CYS A 163 1.88 11.08 2.12
C CYS A 163 0.38 11.30 2.33
N GLY A 164 -0.35 10.22 2.52
CA GLY A 164 -1.77 10.29 2.89
C GLY A 164 -2.00 11.04 4.20
N ARG A 165 -3.16 11.64 4.32
CA ARG A 165 -3.60 12.33 5.55
C ARG A 165 -3.81 11.32 6.68
N THR A 166 -3.74 11.80 7.93
CA THR A 166 -3.84 10.94 9.13
C THR A 166 -4.96 11.34 10.07
N ASP A 167 -5.85 12.23 9.64
CA ASP A 167 -6.94 12.79 10.43
C ASP A 167 -8.31 12.15 10.15
N LEU A 168 -8.36 11.15 9.28
CA LEU A 168 -9.57 10.35 9.03
C LEU A 168 -9.81 9.36 10.17
N LEU A 169 -11.01 8.75 10.18
CA LEU A 169 -11.33 7.67 11.10
C LEU A 169 -10.28 6.55 10.99
N ASN A 170 -9.66 6.19 12.11
CA ASN A 170 -8.55 5.24 12.19
C ASN A 170 -7.19 5.71 11.62
N GLY A 171 -7.07 6.98 11.20
CA GLY A 171 -5.78 7.58 10.87
C GLY A 171 -4.92 7.83 12.12
N ASN A 172 -3.58 7.71 11.98
CA ASN A 172 -2.63 7.88 13.08
C ASN A 172 -1.27 8.39 12.58
N ALA A 173 -0.92 9.63 12.93
CA ALA A 173 0.32 10.25 12.50
C ALA A 173 1.58 9.54 13.03
N THR A 174 1.53 8.97 14.23
CA THR A 174 2.65 8.19 14.80
C THR A 174 2.89 6.91 13.97
N GLN A 175 1.83 6.18 13.61
CA GLN A 175 1.96 5.01 12.75
C GLN A 175 2.44 5.40 11.35
N GLN A 176 1.94 6.52 10.80
CA GLN A 176 2.39 7.05 9.51
C GLN A 176 3.89 7.36 9.50
N TYR A 177 4.42 7.93 10.58
CA TYR A 177 5.86 8.11 10.74
C TYR A 177 6.61 6.78 10.70
N HIS A 178 6.18 5.79 11.49
CA HIS A 178 6.83 4.48 11.50
C HIS A 178 6.80 3.81 10.13
N THR A 179 5.66 3.84 9.45
CA THR A 179 5.51 3.34 8.08
C THR A 179 6.51 3.99 7.12
N LEU A 180 6.59 5.33 7.12
CA LEU A 180 7.47 6.05 6.20
C LEU A 180 8.95 5.84 6.53
N TYR A 181 9.34 5.96 7.80
CA TYR A 181 10.75 6.02 8.21
C TYR A 181 11.38 4.66 8.48
N HIS A 182 10.60 3.66 8.88
CA HIS A 182 11.14 2.33 9.24
C HIS A 182 10.76 1.24 8.23
N THR A 183 9.57 1.30 7.62
CA THR A 183 9.16 0.31 6.63
C THR A 183 9.56 0.74 5.21
N ILE A 184 8.99 1.83 4.69
CA ILE A 184 9.17 2.23 3.28
C ILE A 184 10.60 2.71 3.03
N ARG A 185 11.14 3.60 3.88
CA ARG A 185 12.48 4.16 3.70
C ARG A 185 13.60 3.11 3.76
N SER A 186 13.38 1.96 4.40
CA SER A 186 14.37 0.87 4.45
C SER A 186 14.50 0.09 3.15
N LEU A 187 13.53 0.23 2.23
CA LEU A 187 13.52 -0.47 0.95
C LEU A 187 14.54 0.10 -0.04
N PRO A 188 14.94 -0.67 -1.07
CA PRO A 188 15.91 -0.25 -2.09
C PRO A 188 15.49 1.00 -2.86
N ASP A 189 16.44 1.91 -3.11
CA ASP A 189 16.23 3.18 -3.81
C ASP A 189 15.74 3.02 -5.26
N GLY A 190 16.08 1.92 -5.91
CA GLY A 190 15.71 1.65 -7.30
C GLY A 190 14.26 1.19 -7.49
N LEU A 191 13.49 0.98 -6.43
CA LEU A 191 12.08 0.63 -6.55
C LEU A 191 11.28 1.78 -7.16
N GLU A 192 10.46 1.48 -8.15
CA GLU A 192 9.42 2.40 -8.62
C GLU A 192 8.30 2.47 -7.58
N VAL A 193 7.89 3.68 -7.24
CA VAL A 193 6.80 3.96 -6.30
C VAL A 193 5.56 4.35 -7.07
N TRP A 194 4.48 3.57 -6.88
CA TRP A 194 3.18 3.71 -7.53
C TRP A 194 2.12 4.00 -6.46
N PRO A 195 1.66 5.26 -6.31
CA PRO A 195 0.78 5.68 -5.22
C PRO A 195 -0.70 5.38 -5.48
N GLY A 196 -1.56 5.49 -4.45
CA GLY A 196 -3.02 5.43 -4.59
C GLY A 196 -3.62 6.70 -5.20
N HIS A 197 -2.92 7.85 -5.13
CA HIS A 197 -3.37 9.13 -5.65
C HIS A 197 -2.24 9.94 -6.26
N ASP A 198 -2.53 10.66 -7.36
CA ASP A 198 -1.72 11.77 -7.83
C ASP A 198 -2.56 12.83 -8.54
N TYR A 199 -2.45 14.06 -8.07
CA TYR A 199 -3.22 15.21 -8.58
C TYR A 199 -2.46 16.05 -9.61
N ASN A 200 -1.21 15.66 -9.94
CA ASN A 200 -0.31 16.41 -10.81
C ASN A 200 -0.03 15.69 -12.14
N GLY A 201 -0.72 14.58 -12.41
CA GLY A 201 -0.59 13.83 -13.67
C GLY A 201 0.65 12.96 -13.76
N ARG A 202 1.35 12.70 -12.63
CA ARG A 202 2.49 11.78 -12.58
C ARG A 202 1.98 10.36 -12.40
N SER A 203 2.64 9.41 -13.06
CA SER A 203 2.29 7.98 -12.92
C SER A 203 3.05 7.33 -11.78
N TYR A 204 4.35 7.57 -11.68
CA TYR A 204 5.23 6.97 -10.68
C TYR A 204 6.47 7.87 -10.42
N THR A 205 7.27 7.44 -9.48
CA THR A 205 8.58 8.00 -9.13
C THR A 205 9.51 6.87 -8.68
N THR A 206 10.77 7.16 -8.32
CA THR A 206 11.63 6.18 -7.64
C THR A 206 11.64 6.43 -6.13
N LEU A 207 11.86 5.38 -5.35
CA LEU A 207 12.00 5.54 -3.90
C LEU A 207 13.22 6.39 -3.55
N GLY A 208 14.31 6.26 -4.31
CA GLY A 208 15.51 7.10 -4.14
C GLY A 208 15.25 8.59 -4.33
N ASP A 209 14.40 8.96 -5.30
CA ASP A 209 13.99 10.36 -5.50
C ASP A 209 13.07 10.82 -4.36
N GLN A 210 12.14 9.96 -3.92
CA GLN A 210 11.28 10.29 -2.78
C GLN A 210 12.08 10.49 -1.48
N LYS A 211 13.11 9.69 -1.22
CA LYS A 211 13.99 9.88 -0.06
C LYS A 211 14.69 11.24 -0.05
N LYS A 212 14.93 11.84 -1.23
CA LYS A 212 15.61 13.15 -1.39
C LYS A 212 14.60 14.30 -1.40
N GLU A 213 13.47 14.14 -2.06
CA GLU A 213 12.59 15.25 -2.47
C GLU A 213 11.28 15.30 -1.69
N ASN A 214 10.85 14.17 -1.10
CA ASN A 214 9.59 14.12 -0.37
C ASN A 214 9.72 14.80 1.00
N ALA A 215 9.10 15.97 1.16
CA ALA A 215 9.13 16.73 2.40
C ALA A 215 8.63 15.93 3.62
N LYS A 216 7.81 14.88 3.42
CA LYS A 216 7.32 14.03 4.52
C LYS A 216 8.37 13.03 5.01
N LEU A 217 9.47 12.86 4.28
CA LEU A 217 10.63 12.06 4.66
C LEU A 217 11.80 12.90 5.21
N GLY A 218 11.63 14.22 5.33
CA GLY A 218 12.67 15.16 5.75
C GLY A 218 12.62 15.61 7.23
N PHE A 219 11.69 15.08 8.04
CA PHE A 219 11.59 15.48 9.46
C PHE A 219 12.73 14.88 10.28
N SER A 220 13.24 15.66 11.23
CA SER A 220 14.37 15.26 12.09
C SER A 220 13.93 14.30 13.22
N SER A 221 12.64 14.31 13.59
CA SER A 221 12.10 13.46 14.64
C SER A 221 10.64 13.08 14.38
N LYS A 222 10.21 12.03 15.08
CA LYS A 222 8.81 11.59 15.08
C LYS A 222 7.88 12.70 15.60
N ASP A 223 8.27 13.37 16.69
CA ASP A 223 7.43 14.36 17.34
C ASP A 223 7.20 15.57 16.42
N GLU A 224 8.22 16.01 15.71
CA GLU A 224 8.14 17.08 14.71
C GLU A 224 7.21 16.69 13.53
N PHE A 225 7.31 15.45 13.05
CA PHE A 225 6.40 14.94 12.02
C PHE A 225 4.95 14.90 12.51
N VAL A 226 4.71 14.37 13.71
CA VAL A 226 3.36 14.25 14.29
C VAL A 226 2.75 15.63 14.50
N GLU A 227 3.49 16.57 15.09
CA GLU A 227 3.03 17.97 15.26
C GLU A 227 2.67 18.61 13.92
N TYR A 228 3.50 18.40 12.90
CA TYR A 228 3.22 18.89 11.54
C TYR A 228 1.93 18.29 10.99
N MET A 229 1.77 16.96 11.05
CA MET A 229 0.58 16.27 10.52
C MET A 229 -0.71 16.68 11.24
N ASP A 230 -0.66 16.86 12.55
CA ASP A 230 -1.81 17.31 13.35
C ASP A 230 -2.19 18.77 13.00
N ARG A 231 -1.22 19.60 12.67
CA ARG A 231 -1.45 21.01 12.29
C ARG A 231 -2.03 21.15 10.87
N VAL A 232 -1.53 20.36 9.90
CA VAL A 232 -1.96 20.49 8.49
C VAL A 232 -3.24 19.71 8.17
N ASN A 233 -3.62 18.78 9.05
CA ASN A 233 -4.82 17.98 8.95
C ASN A 233 -5.74 18.21 10.16
N PRO A 234 -6.26 19.44 10.37
CA PRO A 234 -7.03 19.75 11.57
C PRO A 234 -8.44 19.14 11.59
N GLN A 235 -8.82 18.36 10.60
CA GLN A 235 -10.20 17.90 10.38
C GLN A 235 -10.61 16.71 11.25
N LYS A 236 -9.75 16.18 12.13
CA LYS A 236 -10.15 15.23 13.17
C LYS A 236 -11.39 15.69 13.96
N LEU A 237 -11.69 16.97 13.90
CA LEU A 237 -12.80 17.61 14.63
C LEU A 237 -14.04 17.88 13.77
N ASN A 238 -14.02 17.60 12.45
CA ASN A 238 -15.19 17.86 11.61
C ASN A 238 -16.04 16.61 11.44
N PRO A 239 -17.23 16.54 12.08
CA PRO A 239 -18.10 15.36 12.01
C PRO A 239 -18.60 15.01 10.59
N VAL A 240 -18.53 15.94 9.63
CA VAL A 240 -18.98 15.73 8.25
C VAL A 240 -18.10 14.71 7.52
N TYR A 241 -16.83 14.57 7.94
CA TYR A 241 -15.91 13.59 7.36
C TYR A 241 -15.81 12.28 8.17
N GLN A 242 -16.57 12.16 9.27
CA GLN A 242 -16.43 11.00 10.16
C GLN A 242 -16.94 9.69 9.59
N LEU A 243 -17.76 9.73 8.56
CA LEU A 243 -18.15 8.55 7.76
C LEU A 243 -18.64 9.06 6.41
N ALA A 244 -17.73 9.31 5.49
CA ALA A 244 -18.09 9.49 4.09
C ALA A 244 -19.01 8.32 3.68
N ASP A 245 -19.99 8.57 2.83
CA ASP A 245 -20.89 7.52 2.36
C ASP A 245 -20.12 6.40 1.65
N SER A 246 -18.97 6.72 1.04
CA SER A 246 -18.00 5.79 0.52
C SER A 246 -17.45 4.83 1.59
N LEU A 247 -17.04 5.33 2.76
CA LEU A 247 -16.54 4.49 3.84
C LEU A 247 -17.62 3.49 4.32
N LYS A 248 -18.87 3.93 4.44
CA LYS A 248 -19.98 3.04 4.79
C LYS A 248 -20.23 1.98 3.72
N ALA A 249 -20.21 2.39 2.43
CA ALA A 249 -20.39 1.48 1.30
C ALA A 249 -19.26 0.43 1.26
N ASN A 250 -18.02 0.81 1.56
CA ASN A 250 -16.87 -0.08 1.53
C ASN A 250 -16.81 -1.02 2.75
N MET A 251 -17.46 -0.66 3.87
CA MET A 251 -17.55 -1.51 5.06
C MET A 251 -18.71 -2.51 5.02
N SER A 252 -19.76 -2.25 4.26
CA SER A 252 -20.95 -3.11 4.13
C SER A 252 -20.67 -4.33 3.29
#